data_99353614267845ebb1f78460e0975a12
#
_entry.id   99353614267845ebb1f78460e0975a12
#
_cell.length_a   1.000
_cell.length_b   1.000
_cell.length_c   1.000
_cell.angle_alpha   90.00
_cell.angle_beta   90.00
_cell.angle_gamma   90.00
#
_symmetry.space_group_name_H-M   'P 1'
#
loop_
_entity.id
_entity.type
_entity.pdbx_description
1 polymer ?
#
loop_
_entity_poly.entity_id
_entity_poly.type
_entity_poly.pdbx_seq_one_letter_code
_entity_poly.pdbx_strand_id
1 'polypeptide(L)'
;MRRLGEVPEANRRYTPRPGAYAILPIGRRFLLTAEIGLYVEIQLPGGGIDEGESPLRALYREVREETGWSIVKPRRFGVFRRFVFMPEYDLWAEKICHIYVAQPARQLHPPTEPHHETLILDADDAIAGLANAGDRHFMERYVIAGRP
;
A
#
# COMPACT_ATOMS: atom_id res chain seq x y z
N MET A 1 -11.44 -11.15 -8.72
CA MET A 1 -10.72 -10.00 -8.12
C MET A 1 -11.58 -8.75 -8.24
N ARG A 2 -11.84 -8.13 -7.13
CA ARG A 2 -12.71 -6.95 -7.08
C ARG A 2 -11.98 -5.71 -7.60
N ARG A 3 -12.66 -4.91 -8.42
CA ARG A 3 -12.19 -3.58 -8.79
C ARG A 3 -12.62 -2.58 -7.73
N LEU A 4 -11.69 -1.73 -7.30
CA LEU A 4 -11.96 -0.60 -6.41
C LEU A 4 -11.36 0.66 -7.04
N GLY A 5 -12.08 1.78 -7.00
CA GLY A 5 -11.69 3.01 -7.64
C GLY A 5 -12.33 3.20 -9.01
N GLU A 6 -11.61 3.88 -9.90
CA GLU A 6 -12.15 4.31 -11.19
C GLU A 6 -12.50 3.17 -12.14
N VAL A 7 -13.53 3.38 -12.95
CA VAL A 7 -13.92 2.47 -14.03
C VAL A 7 -12.94 2.65 -15.20
N PRO A 8 -12.37 1.56 -15.73
CA PRO A 8 -11.48 1.68 -16.88
C PRO A 8 -12.24 2.12 -18.14
N GLU A 9 -11.55 2.90 -18.97
CA GLU A 9 -12.10 3.29 -20.27
C GLU A 9 -11.96 2.17 -21.31
N ALA A 10 -13.01 1.94 -22.10
CA ALA A 10 -13.09 0.80 -23.01
C ALA A 10 -12.01 0.77 -24.10
N ASN A 11 -11.58 1.93 -24.58
CA ASN A 11 -10.62 2.04 -25.68
C ASN A 11 -9.19 2.32 -25.22
N ARG A 12 -8.93 2.22 -23.92
CA ARG A 12 -7.60 2.49 -23.34
C ARG A 12 -6.89 1.19 -23.02
N ARG A 13 -5.63 1.12 -23.39
CA ARG A 13 -4.77 0.00 -23.02
C ARG A 13 -4.22 0.20 -21.61
N TYR A 14 -4.33 -0.83 -20.78
CA TYR A 14 -3.79 -0.83 -19.43
C TYR A 14 -2.71 -1.90 -19.30
N THR A 15 -1.60 -1.53 -18.67
CA THR A 15 -0.50 -2.45 -18.42
C THR A 15 -0.63 -3.02 -17.01
N PRO A 16 -0.64 -4.35 -16.85
CA PRO A 16 -0.67 -4.96 -15.52
C PRO A 16 0.57 -4.59 -14.69
N ARG A 17 0.34 -4.13 -13.46
CA ARG A 17 1.40 -3.73 -12.53
C ARG A 17 1.08 -4.30 -11.14
N PRO A 18 1.52 -5.52 -10.85
CA PRO A 18 1.28 -6.11 -9.53
C PRO A 18 2.10 -5.41 -8.44
N GLY A 19 1.52 -5.30 -7.26
CA GLY A 19 2.16 -4.73 -6.09
C GLY A 19 1.76 -5.46 -4.81
N ALA A 20 2.54 -5.27 -3.76
CA ALA A 20 2.28 -5.82 -2.44
C ALA A 20 2.30 -4.70 -1.40
N TYR A 21 1.27 -4.65 -0.58
CA TYR A 21 1.04 -3.57 0.40
C TYR A 21 0.61 -4.18 1.72
N ALA A 22 0.83 -3.48 2.83
CA ALA A 22 0.48 -4.02 4.14
C ALA A 22 -0.24 -3.04 5.05
N ILE A 23 -1.19 -3.58 5.80
CA ILE A 23 -1.74 -2.95 6.99
C ILE A 23 -0.79 -3.30 8.14
N LEU A 24 -0.23 -2.28 8.78
CA LEU A 24 0.84 -2.40 9.75
C LEU A 24 0.42 -1.79 11.10
N PRO A 25 -0.26 -2.56 11.96
CA PRO A 25 -0.68 -2.03 13.26
C PRO A 25 0.51 -1.88 14.21
N ILE A 26 0.56 -0.74 14.88
CA ILE A 26 1.47 -0.46 16.00
C ILE A 26 0.58 -0.09 17.19
N GLY A 27 0.35 -1.02 18.10
CA GLY A 27 -0.62 -0.81 19.16
C GLY A 27 -2.00 -0.54 18.56
N ARG A 28 -2.58 0.62 18.89
CA ARG A 28 -3.87 1.05 18.35
C ARG A 28 -3.77 1.94 17.11
N ARG A 29 -2.55 2.19 16.66
CA ARG A 29 -2.28 3.04 15.51
C ARG A 29 -1.74 2.21 14.34
N PHE A 30 -1.49 2.86 13.23
CA PHE A 30 -1.03 2.21 12.02
C PHE A 30 0.14 2.95 11.42
N LEU A 31 1.12 2.19 10.98
CA LEU A 31 2.28 2.70 10.26
C LEU A 31 1.88 2.87 8.79
N LEU A 32 1.99 4.09 8.29
CA LEU A 32 1.62 4.47 6.93
C LEU A 32 2.76 5.22 6.28
N THR A 33 2.68 5.39 4.98
CA THR A 33 3.61 6.22 4.24
C THR A 33 2.86 7.38 3.58
N ALA A 34 3.51 8.54 3.54
CA ALA A 34 3.03 9.70 2.79
C ALA A 34 3.97 9.94 1.62
N GLU A 35 3.43 9.94 0.42
CA GLU A 35 4.17 10.31 -0.78
C GLU A 35 4.01 11.80 -1.02
N ILE A 36 5.13 12.53 -1.05
CA ILE A 36 5.16 13.99 -1.18
C ILE A 36 5.49 14.34 -2.63
N GLY A 37 4.51 14.87 -3.34
CA GLY A 37 4.64 15.36 -4.72
C GLY A 37 3.89 16.66 -4.86
N LEU A 38 3.17 16.86 -5.97
CA LEU A 38 2.25 17.98 -6.12
C LEU A 38 1.17 17.97 -5.03
N TYR A 39 0.79 16.76 -4.61
CA TYR A 39 -0.13 16.52 -3.51
C TYR A 39 0.53 15.56 -2.53
N VAL A 40 0.09 15.60 -1.28
CA VAL A 40 0.48 14.61 -0.27
C VAL A 40 -0.53 13.48 -0.33
N GLU A 41 -0.06 12.27 -0.63
CA GLU A 41 -0.91 11.09 -0.67
C GLU A 41 -0.51 10.09 0.42
N ILE A 42 -1.45 9.80 1.31
CA ILE A 42 -1.24 8.79 2.36
C ILE A 42 -1.63 7.43 1.80
N GLN A 43 -0.77 6.45 1.99
CA GLN A 43 -0.90 5.11 1.41
C GLN A 43 -0.52 4.03 2.41
N LEU A 44 -1.04 2.82 2.20
CA LEU A 44 -0.47 1.65 2.85
C LEU A 44 0.97 1.46 2.36
N PRO A 45 1.92 1.17 3.25
CA PRO A 45 3.29 0.90 2.83
C PRO A 45 3.37 -0.33 1.93
N GLY A 46 4.18 -0.23 0.89
CA GLY A 46 4.35 -1.28 -0.10
C GLY A 46 4.64 -0.69 -1.47
N GLY A 47 4.69 -1.53 -2.47
CA GLY A 47 4.96 -1.07 -3.82
C GLY A 47 5.00 -2.19 -4.83
N GLY A 48 5.55 -1.90 -6.01
CA GLY A 48 5.60 -2.82 -7.14
C GLY A 48 6.41 -4.08 -6.88
N ILE A 49 5.92 -5.18 -7.44
CA ILE A 49 6.64 -6.46 -7.45
C ILE A 49 7.51 -6.47 -8.69
N ASP A 50 8.82 -6.61 -8.51
CA ASP A 50 9.76 -6.69 -9.61
C ASP A 50 9.66 -8.04 -10.32
N GLU A 51 10.08 -8.09 -11.59
CA GLU A 51 10.10 -9.33 -12.34
C GLU A 51 10.93 -10.40 -11.61
N GLY A 52 10.35 -11.59 -11.45
CA GLY A 52 11.00 -12.69 -10.73
C GLY A 52 10.94 -12.60 -9.21
N GLU A 53 10.38 -11.54 -8.68
CA GLU A 53 10.24 -11.34 -7.23
C GLU A 53 8.89 -11.90 -6.76
N SER A 54 8.87 -12.55 -5.60
CA SER A 54 7.61 -12.97 -4.99
C SER A 54 6.89 -11.77 -4.34
N PRO A 55 5.57 -11.83 -4.16
CA PRO A 55 4.85 -10.77 -3.44
C PRO A 55 5.39 -10.51 -2.03
N LEU A 56 5.77 -11.55 -1.30
CA LEU A 56 6.31 -11.38 0.05
C LEU A 56 7.67 -10.70 0.04
N ARG A 57 8.56 -11.07 -0.88
CA ARG A 57 9.88 -10.40 -0.99
C ARG A 57 9.71 -8.93 -1.34
N ALA A 58 8.80 -8.62 -2.27
CA ALA A 58 8.49 -7.25 -2.62
C ALA A 58 7.96 -6.48 -1.42
N LEU A 59 7.08 -7.10 -0.62
CA LEU A 59 6.51 -6.46 0.56
C LEU A 59 7.59 -6.08 1.57
N TYR A 60 8.47 -7.01 1.94
CA TYR A 60 9.56 -6.74 2.86
C TYR A 60 10.47 -5.61 2.36
N ARG A 61 10.83 -5.66 1.08
CA ARG A 61 11.70 -4.67 0.44
C ARG A 61 11.06 -3.29 0.41
N GLU A 62 9.83 -3.20 -0.08
CA GLU A 62 9.13 -1.93 -0.26
C GLU A 62 8.80 -1.25 1.07
N VAL A 63 8.33 -2.00 2.06
CA VAL A 63 8.06 -1.44 3.39
C VAL A 63 9.34 -0.86 3.99
N ARG A 64 10.44 -1.55 3.82
CA ARG A 64 11.75 -1.09 4.31
C ARG A 64 12.22 0.17 3.59
N GLU A 65 12.07 0.23 2.27
CA GLU A 65 12.45 1.41 1.48
C GLU A 65 11.61 2.63 1.83
N GLU A 66 10.31 2.45 2.01
CA GLU A 66 9.39 3.55 2.25
C GLU A 66 9.32 4.01 3.70
N THR A 67 9.56 3.13 4.66
CA THR A 67 9.38 3.44 6.08
C THR A 67 10.62 3.22 6.93
N GLY A 68 11.58 2.44 6.46
CA GLY A 68 12.74 2.03 7.25
C GLY A 68 12.44 0.94 8.26
N TRP A 69 11.24 0.38 8.28
CA TRP A 69 10.84 -0.64 9.24
C TRP A 69 10.98 -2.05 8.67
N SER A 70 11.41 -2.98 9.53
CA SER A 70 11.25 -4.40 9.27
C SER A 70 9.88 -4.86 9.75
N ILE A 71 9.36 -5.90 9.11
CA ILE A 71 8.07 -6.50 9.45
C ILE A 71 8.23 -7.99 9.68
N VAL A 72 7.30 -8.57 10.45
CA VAL A 72 7.23 -10.01 10.70
C VAL A 72 5.79 -10.51 10.57
N LYS A 73 5.64 -11.81 10.44
CA LYS A 73 4.36 -12.51 10.42
C LYS A 73 3.37 -11.97 9.38
N PRO A 74 3.79 -11.74 8.13
CA PRO A 74 2.85 -11.30 7.11
C PRO A 74 1.84 -12.40 6.81
N ARG A 75 0.56 -12.01 6.69
CA ARG A 75 -0.51 -12.92 6.26
C ARG A 75 -1.35 -12.25 5.20
N ARG A 76 -1.82 -13.01 4.25
CA ARG A 76 -2.68 -12.49 3.18
C ARG A 76 -4.00 -12.02 3.78
N PHE A 77 -4.45 -10.86 3.34
CA PHE A 77 -5.71 -10.29 3.80
C PHE A 77 -6.71 -10.10 2.66
N GLY A 78 -6.23 -9.73 1.48
CA GLY A 78 -7.07 -9.57 0.32
C GLY A 78 -6.29 -9.15 -0.92
N VAL A 79 -7.04 -8.91 -1.98
CA VAL A 79 -6.50 -8.46 -3.26
C VAL A 79 -7.57 -7.63 -3.97
N PHE A 80 -7.14 -6.54 -4.61
CA PHE A 80 -8.02 -5.76 -5.47
C PHE A 80 -7.25 -5.25 -6.68
N ARG A 81 -7.98 -4.80 -7.68
CA ARG A 81 -7.40 -4.12 -8.83
C ARG A 81 -7.95 -2.72 -8.95
N ARG A 82 -7.10 -1.81 -9.40
CA ARG A 82 -7.48 -0.44 -9.71
C ARG A 82 -6.78 0.03 -10.98
N PHE A 83 -7.41 0.96 -11.66
CA PHE A 83 -6.89 1.54 -12.89
C PHE A 83 -6.45 2.96 -12.62
N VAL A 84 -5.21 3.30 -12.97
CA VAL A 84 -4.63 4.59 -12.67
C VAL A 84 -3.55 4.94 -13.69
N PHE A 85 -3.41 6.25 -13.99
CA PHE A 85 -2.27 6.73 -14.75
C PHE A 85 -1.05 6.85 -13.84
N MET A 86 0.08 6.29 -14.28
CA MET A 86 1.36 6.38 -13.58
C MET A 86 2.28 7.35 -14.35
N PRO A 87 2.36 8.63 -13.91
CA PRO A 87 3.14 9.62 -14.65
C PRO A 87 4.64 9.31 -14.71
N GLU A 88 5.19 8.65 -13.69
CA GLU A 88 6.60 8.26 -13.65
C GLU A 88 6.99 7.29 -14.76
N TYR A 89 6.04 6.53 -15.30
CA TYR A 89 6.26 5.57 -16.40
C TYR A 89 5.50 5.97 -17.68
N ASP A 90 4.77 7.08 -17.65
CA ASP A 90 3.92 7.53 -18.74
C ASP A 90 3.04 6.40 -19.29
N LEU A 91 2.34 5.71 -18.41
CA LEU A 91 1.46 4.63 -18.79
C LEU A 91 0.20 4.55 -17.92
N TRP A 92 -0.84 3.99 -18.51
CA TRP A 92 -2.05 3.60 -17.79
C TRP A 92 -1.86 2.19 -17.24
N ALA A 93 -2.03 2.05 -15.94
CA ALA A 93 -1.79 0.79 -15.24
C ALA A 93 -3.08 0.15 -14.74
N GLU A 94 -3.13 -1.17 -14.85
CA GLU A 94 -4.01 -2.01 -14.05
C GLU A 94 -3.18 -2.50 -12.84
N LYS A 95 -3.34 -1.84 -11.71
CA LYS A 95 -2.62 -2.23 -10.50
C LYS A 95 -3.35 -3.38 -9.82
N ILE A 96 -2.62 -4.45 -9.61
CA ILE A 96 -3.11 -5.63 -8.90
C ILE A 96 -2.47 -5.58 -7.52
N CYS A 97 -3.28 -5.21 -6.51
CA CYS A 97 -2.78 -4.87 -5.18
C CYS A 97 -3.02 -6.03 -4.22
N HIS A 98 -1.95 -6.73 -3.86
CA HIS A 98 -1.99 -7.78 -2.84
C HIS A 98 -1.88 -7.13 -1.48
N ILE A 99 -2.90 -7.29 -0.65
CA ILE A 99 -2.95 -6.69 0.68
C ILE A 99 -2.62 -7.75 1.73
N TYR A 100 -1.67 -7.40 2.57
CA TYR A 100 -1.23 -8.21 3.70
C TYR A 100 -1.52 -7.48 4.99
N VAL A 101 -1.57 -8.20 6.09
CA VAL A 101 -1.44 -7.67 7.44
C VAL A 101 -0.12 -8.21 7.99
N ALA A 102 0.71 -7.33 8.53
CA ALA A 102 1.98 -7.74 9.11
C ALA A 102 2.26 -6.92 10.36
N GLN A 103 3.18 -7.41 11.18
CA GLN A 103 3.55 -6.75 12.41
C GLN A 103 4.84 -5.95 12.19
N PRO A 104 4.82 -4.62 12.39
CA PRO A 104 6.06 -3.87 12.45
C PRO A 104 6.93 -4.38 13.59
N ALA A 105 8.19 -4.68 13.30
CA ALA A 105 9.08 -5.25 14.30
C ALA A 105 10.08 -4.23 14.82
N ARG A 106 10.79 -3.55 13.91
CA ARG A 106 11.90 -2.69 14.30
C ARG A 106 12.14 -1.61 13.24
N GLN A 107 12.32 -0.38 13.69
CA GLN A 107 12.81 0.68 12.82
C GLN A 107 14.33 0.54 12.67
N LEU A 108 14.80 0.31 11.46
CA LEU A 108 16.20 0.10 11.14
C LEU A 108 16.90 1.39 10.73
N HIS A 109 16.20 2.26 10.02
CA HIS A 109 16.71 3.51 9.47
C HIS A 109 15.54 4.39 9.02
N PRO A 110 15.77 5.66 8.69
CA PRO A 110 14.74 6.47 8.03
C PRO A 110 14.39 5.93 6.64
N PRO A 111 13.27 6.36 6.05
CA PRO A 111 12.94 5.99 4.67
C PRO A 111 14.08 6.26 3.71
N THR A 112 14.35 5.34 2.80
CA THR A 112 15.36 5.52 1.74
C THR A 112 14.75 5.86 0.40
N GLU A 113 13.45 5.57 0.21
CA GLU A 113 12.72 5.95 -1.00
C GLU A 113 12.51 7.46 -1.02
N PRO A 114 12.92 8.16 -2.11
CA PRO A 114 12.70 9.61 -2.22
C PRO A 114 11.22 9.97 -2.12
N HIS A 115 10.94 11.12 -1.54
CA HIS A 115 9.60 11.69 -1.43
C HIS A 115 8.62 10.90 -0.56
N HIS A 116 9.09 9.98 0.26
CA HIS A 116 8.27 9.25 1.23
C HIS A 116 8.60 9.66 2.66
N GLU A 117 7.55 9.87 3.44
CA GLU A 117 7.64 10.11 4.87
C GLU A 117 6.77 9.10 5.62
N THR A 118 7.22 8.71 6.80
CA THR A 118 6.49 7.77 7.65
C THR A 118 5.48 8.51 8.51
N LEU A 119 4.27 7.98 8.60
CA LEU A 119 3.22 8.47 9.48
C LEU A 119 2.73 7.34 10.38
N ILE A 120 2.36 7.70 11.61
CA ILE A 120 1.69 6.78 12.53
C ILE A 120 0.38 7.44 12.94
N LEU A 121 -0.74 6.89 12.47
CA LEU A 121 -2.07 7.46 12.64
C LEU A 121 -2.99 6.45 13.32
N ASP A 122 -3.97 6.98 14.08
CA ASP A 122 -5.04 6.13 14.59
C ASP A 122 -5.98 5.69 13.47
N ALA A 123 -6.90 4.78 13.78
CA ALA A 123 -7.79 4.18 12.78
C ALA A 123 -8.62 5.23 12.03
N ASP A 124 -9.21 6.18 12.74
CA ASP A 124 -10.09 7.17 12.12
C ASP A 124 -9.31 8.10 11.19
N ASP A 125 -8.15 8.58 11.62
CA ASP A 125 -7.30 9.43 10.79
C ASP A 125 -6.72 8.67 9.60
N ALA A 126 -6.35 7.41 9.79
CA ALA A 126 -5.87 6.56 8.71
C ALA A 126 -6.94 6.37 7.63
N ILE A 127 -8.14 6.00 8.02
CA ILE A 127 -9.26 5.80 7.08
C ILE A 127 -9.61 7.09 6.36
N ALA A 128 -9.67 8.21 7.08
CA ALA A 128 -9.97 9.51 6.48
C ALA A 128 -8.88 9.99 5.53
N GLY A 129 -7.62 9.67 5.83
CA GLY A 129 -6.46 10.20 5.09
C GLY A 129 -6.00 9.36 3.90
N LEU A 130 -6.28 8.05 3.88
CA LEU A 130 -5.83 7.18 2.80
C LEU A 130 -6.37 7.64 1.44
N ALA A 131 -5.47 7.82 0.48
CA ALA A 131 -5.78 8.48 -0.79
C ALA A 131 -6.61 7.62 -1.72
N ASN A 132 -6.39 6.29 -1.76
CA ASN A 132 -7.11 5.44 -2.70
C ASN A 132 -8.20 4.61 -2.03
N ALA A 133 -9.24 4.31 -2.81
CA ALA A 133 -10.43 3.61 -2.32
C ALA A 133 -10.14 2.18 -1.84
N GLY A 134 -9.17 1.51 -2.47
CA GLY A 134 -8.81 0.15 -2.10
C GLY A 134 -8.13 0.07 -0.75
N ASP A 135 -7.19 0.97 -0.50
CA ASP A 135 -6.50 1.06 0.79
C ASP A 135 -7.52 1.35 1.91
N ARG A 136 -8.43 2.31 1.68
CA ARG A 136 -9.49 2.63 2.66
C ARG A 136 -10.39 1.43 2.93
N HIS A 137 -10.82 0.75 1.88
CA HIS A 137 -11.69 -0.42 1.99
C HIS A 137 -11.07 -1.50 2.90
N PHE A 138 -9.81 -1.85 2.67
CA PHE A 138 -9.15 -2.88 3.44
C PHE A 138 -8.80 -2.42 4.84
N MET A 139 -8.46 -1.15 5.04
CA MET A 139 -8.24 -0.59 6.37
C MET A 139 -9.54 -0.64 7.20
N GLU A 140 -10.66 -0.19 6.62
CA GLU A 140 -11.96 -0.26 7.27
C GLU A 140 -12.33 -1.69 7.65
N ARG A 141 -12.13 -2.62 6.73
CA ARG A 141 -12.42 -4.02 6.94
C ARG A 141 -11.60 -4.60 8.09
N TYR A 142 -10.33 -4.25 8.17
CA TYR A 142 -9.43 -4.67 9.25
C TYR A 142 -9.90 -4.12 10.60
N VAL A 143 -10.24 -2.85 10.65
CA VAL A 143 -10.70 -2.18 11.88
C VAL A 143 -12.03 -2.75 12.35
N ILE A 144 -12.99 -2.95 11.45
CA ILE A 144 -14.32 -3.51 11.76
C ILE A 144 -14.18 -4.95 12.29
N ALA A 145 -13.29 -5.75 11.73
CA ALA A 145 -13.06 -7.12 12.18
C ALA A 145 -12.43 -7.22 13.56
N GLY A 146 -12.11 -6.09 14.21
CA GLY A 146 -11.54 -6.10 15.55
C GLY A 146 -10.07 -6.45 15.61
N ARG A 147 -9.37 -6.31 14.51
CA ARG A 147 -7.91 -6.55 14.42
C ARG A 147 -7.50 -7.96 14.83
N PRO A 148 -8.11 -9.01 14.24
CA PRO A 148 -7.77 -10.38 14.55
C PRO A 148 -6.32 -10.72 14.19
#